data_0d9660e3d6ba89137fbb554b1348db90
#
_entry.id   0d9660e3d6ba89137fbb554b1348db90
#
_cell.length_a   1.000
_cell.length_b   1.000
_cell.length_c   1.000
_cell.angle_alpha   90.00
_cell.angle_beta   90.00
_cell.angle_gamma   90.00
#
_symmetry.space_group_name_H-M   'P 1'
#
loop_
_entity.id
_entity.type
_entity.pdbx_description
1 polymer ?
#
loop_
_entity_poly.entity_id
_entity_poly.type
_entity_poly.pdbx_seq_one_letter_code
_entity_poly.pdbx_strand_id
1 'polypeptide(L)'
;MSEFNSKFIKYLCLLLFLKGCAYFNTFYNAEEHFETAERIRIENLGNQIPSRAIQEYAKAIEKSDKVLLEFSDSRYVTQAKLLKGKSHFFRREYDSAVAIFNQLKEEDESYYQQRAKYWLALCKWRDLRPQPAINDLNELISEIDDKNFLSMIYLSLGEIYLGIDDTVNAYENFNSGAMISSNRNLREQVYYQIAEISFNQNDYDKALESYKRVLSNTISIARIQDSNLKIVQIYRLTGDLERSASKIQELIINEDFDSIKSDLDLELTKIELSRGKIDFAIENLDRIGQDYPNTKTAIEAYYLLSDIYLSSSYIDYEKAKFFMNEAMKQNSNSSFKILIGRKREDVEKLIKLDTSLAEIELSEKAENLFMSGQILAFNLANYKEAKEYFENIVNNYSKSDYLQQSIFALYVINEKLLNDESIAYKNRILKEFPNSDFAKYIINNDNLDIDHSPSDLLREAEDVRKTSLTDSIALYKKVLIQMSQLNHQR
;
A
#
# COMPACT_ATOMS: atom_id res chain seq x y z
N MET A 1 24.86 -68.48 38.02
CA MET A 1 25.07 -67.90 36.65
C MET A 1 23.78 -67.35 36.01
N SER A 2 22.61 -67.93 36.23
CA SER A 2 21.35 -67.50 35.61
C SER A 2 20.83 -66.14 36.13
N GLU A 3 20.95 -65.85 37.43
CA GLU A 3 20.50 -64.59 38.02
C GLU A 3 21.35 -63.36 37.62
N PHE A 4 22.65 -63.54 37.42
CA PHE A 4 23.56 -62.48 37.01
C PHE A 4 23.29 -62.04 35.56
N ASN A 5 23.01 -63.02 34.67
CA ASN A 5 22.61 -62.76 33.30
C ASN A 5 21.26 -62.02 33.22
N SER A 6 20.27 -62.37 34.06
CA SER A 6 18.97 -61.73 34.10
C SER A 6 19.06 -60.27 34.58
N LYS A 7 19.86 -59.96 35.58
CA LYS A 7 20.11 -58.64 36.08
C LYS A 7 20.86 -57.73 35.03
N PHE A 8 21.89 -58.35 34.40
CA PHE A 8 22.65 -57.64 33.36
C PHE A 8 21.79 -57.28 32.14
N ILE A 9 20.94 -58.22 31.69
CA ILE A 9 19.98 -57.95 30.58
C ILE A 9 18.99 -56.86 30.98
N LYS A 10 18.48 -56.86 32.22
CA LYS A 10 17.58 -55.77 32.69
C LYS A 10 18.27 -54.40 32.73
N TYR A 11 19.51 -54.31 33.21
CA TYR A 11 20.30 -53.08 33.18
C TYR A 11 20.64 -52.63 31.75
N LEU A 12 20.95 -53.59 30.86
CA LEU A 12 21.20 -53.30 29.45
C LEU A 12 19.93 -52.75 28.75
N CYS A 13 18.77 -53.39 29.01
CA CYS A 13 17.49 -52.92 28.51
C CYS A 13 17.14 -51.51 29.09
N LEU A 14 17.38 -51.31 30.38
CA LEU A 14 17.14 -50.00 31.02
C LEU A 14 18.04 -48.91 30.43
N LEU A 15 19.32 -49.21 30.16
CA LEU A 15 20.25 -48.28 29.50
C LEU A 15 19.87 -47.99 28.05
N LEU A 16 19.35 -48.97 27.31
CA LEU A 16 18.81 -48.76 25.97
C LEU A 16 17.55 -47.91 25.94
N PHE A 17 16.65 -48.14 26.93
CA PHE A 17 15.46 -47.26 27.12
C PHE A 17 15.84 -45.84 27.49
N LEU A 18 16.81 -45.64 28.38
CA LEU A 18 17.29 -44.31 28.77
C LEU A 18 17.95 -43.55 27.60
N LYS A 19 18.75 -44.23 26.78
CA LYS A 19 19.30 -43.64 25.54
C LYS A 19 18.18 -43.30 24.55
N GLY A 20 17.20 -44.20 24.36
CA GLY A 20 16.04 -43.97 23.50
C GLY A 20 15.24 -42.75 23.91
N CYS A 21 15.02 -42.51 25.21
CA CYS A 21 14.34 -41.32 25.71
C CYS A 21 15.19 -40.05 25.55
N ALA A 22 16.52 -40.12 25.68
CA ALA A 22 17.39 -38.96 25.65
C ALA A 22 17.46 -38.31 24.26
N TYR A 23 17.63 -39.10 23.18
CA TYR A 23 17.67 -38.53 21.84
C TYR A 23 16.31 -38.09 21.34
N PHE A 24 15.22 -38.78 21.71
CA PHE A 24 13.86 -38.34 21.43
C PHE A 24 13.59 -36.97 22.09
N ASN A 25 13.90 -36.84 23.38
CA ASN A 25 13.71 -35.59 24.09
C ASN A 25 14.57 -34.45 23.50
N THR A 26 15.80 -34.72 23.06
CA THR A 26 16.65 -33.69 22.44
C THR A 26 16.12 -33.23 21.10
N PHE A 27 15.64 -34.16 20.25
CA PHE A 27 15.02 -33.80 18.97
C PHE A 27 13.68 -33.05 19.18
N TYR A 28 12.83 -33.54 20.09
CA TYR A 28 11.57 -32.88 20.44
C TYR A 28 11.78 -31.44 20.91
N ASN A 29 12.79 -31.19 21.75
CA ASN A 29 13.14 -29.84 22.17
C ASN A 29 13.58 -28.95 20.97
N ALA A 30 14.31 -29.54 20.00
CA ALA A 30 14.67 -28.81 18.79
C ALA A 30 13.41 -28.37 17.98
N GLU A 31 12.47 -29.31 17.85
CA GLU A 31 11.19 -29.07 17.16
C GLU A 31 10.33 -28.04 17.88
N GLU A 32 10.20 -28.13 19.22
CA GLU A 32 9.45 -27.18 20.04
C GLU A 32 9.99 -25.74 19.92
N HIS A 33 11.32 -25.59 19.94
CA HIS A 33 11.94 -24.28 19.71
C HIS A 33 11.66 -23.75 18.29
N PHE A 34 11.75 -24.62 17.29
CA PHE A 34 11.45 -24.23 15.91
C PHE A 34 9.98 -23.83 15.74
N GLU A 35 9.03 -24.61 16.25
CA GLU A 35 7.60 -24.29 16.20
C GLU A 35 7.25 -23.01 16.94
N THR A 36 7.90 -22.78 18.09
CA THR A 36 7.75 -21.51 18.82
C THR A 36 8.24 -20.33 17.99
N ALA A 37 9.40 -20.47 17.32
CA ALA A 37 9.92 -19.43 16.43
C ALA A 37 8.98 -19.18 15.24
N GLU A 38 8.47 -20.25 14.62
CA GLU A 38 7.50 -20.14 13.50
C GLU A 38 6.21 -19.45 13.93
N ARG A 39 5.65 -19.78 15.08
CA ARG A 39 4.46 -19.11 15.60
C ARG A 39 4.69 -17.61 15.76
N ILE A 40 5.81 -17.21 16.40
CA ILE A 40 6.15 -15.78 16.58
C ILE A 40 6.36 -15.10 15.22
N ARG A 41 6.99 -15.78 14.25
CA ARG A 41 7.19 -15.24 12.90
C ARG A 41 5.87 -15.05 12.17
N ILE A 42 4.96 -16.02 12.24
CA ILE A 42 3.65 -15.99 11.58
C ILE A 42 2.75 -14.90 12.18
N GLU A 43 2.77 -14.73 13.50
CA GLU A 43 2.05 -13.65 14.18
C GLU A 43 2.53 -12.23 13.77
N ASN A 44 3.72 -12.14 13.18
CA ASN A 44 4.35 -10.88 12.74
C ASN A 44 4.61 -10.86 11.22
N LEU A 45 3.81 -11.57 10.42
CA LEU A 45 3.93 -11.56 8.96
C LEU A 45 3.87 -10.14 8.40
N GLY A 46 4.71 -9.87 7.39
CA GLY A 46 4.84 -8.53 6.79
C GLY A 46 5.83 -7.59 7.48
N ASN A 47 6.32 -7.95 8.68
CA ASN A 47 7.33 -7.21 9.42
C ASN A 47 8.67 -7.95 9.45
N GLN A 48 9.71 -7.30 10.00
CA GLN A 48 10.96 -7.99 10.28
C GLN A 48 10.73 -9.10 11.31
N ILE A 49 11.44 -10.24 11.12
CA ILE A 49 11.37 -11.37 12.06
C ILE A 49 11.78 -10.88 13.46
N PRO A 50 10.92 -11.02 14.48
CA PRO A 50 11.22 -10.55 15.83
C PRO A 50 12.46 -11.20 16.41
N SER A 51 13.25 -10.48 17.19
CA SER A 51 14.47 -10.96 17.83
C SER A 51 14.24 -12.22 18.68
N ARG A 52 13.05 -12.32 19.30
CA ARG A 52 12.65 -13.52 20.05
C ARG A 52 12.55 -14.76 19.17
N ALA A 53 11.98 -14.65 17.96
CA ALA A 53 11.93 -15.76 17.02
C ALA A 53 13.34 -16.17 16.56
N ILE A 54 14.22 -15.19 16.29
CA ILE A 54 15.62 -15.43 15.93
C ILE A 54 16.37 -16.21 17.04
N GLN A 55 16.09 -15.88 18.32
CA GLN A 55 16.66 -16.62 19.46
C GLN A 55 16.13 -18.05 19.55
N GLU A 56 14.84 -18.27 19.32
CA GLU A 56 14.27 -19.61 19.32
C GLU A 56 14.81 -20.46 18.16
N TYR A 57 14.98 -19.91 16.95
CA TYR A 57 15.69 -20.60 15.87
C TYR A 57 17.15 -20.97 16.24
N ALA A 58 17.85 -20.12 16.99
CA ALA A 58 19.20 -20.43 17.46
C ALA A 58 19.21 -21.62 18.41
N LYS A 59 18.24 -21.71 19.33
CA LYS A 59 18.09 -22.88 20.22
C LYS A 59 17.73 -24.13 19.43
N ALA A 60 16.87 -24.03 18.41
CA ALA A 60 16.55 -25.15 17.53
C ALA A 60 17.80 -25.67 16.81
N ILE A 61 18.70 -24.78 16.36
CA ILE A 61 20.00 -25.15 15.79
C ILE A 61 20.85 -25.89 16.82
N GLU A 62 21.02 -25.32 18.03
CA GLU A 62 21.81 -25.91 19.11
C GLU A 62 21.37 -27.36 19.46
N LYS A 63 20.02 -27.53 19.60
CA LYS A 63 19.47 -28.87 19.91
C LYS A 63 19.58 -29.84 18.74
N SER A 64 19.43 -29.35 17.50
CA SER A 64 19.69 -30.16 16.29
C SER A 64 21.14 -30.58 16.22
N ASP A 65 22.09 -29.69 16.47
CA ASP A 65 23.53 -30.05 16.52
C ASP A 65 23.81 -31.12 17.56
N LYS A 66 23.18 -31.05 18.72
CA LYS A 66 23.31 -32.07 19.74
C LYS A 66 22.80 -33.43 19.25
N VAL A 67 21.69 -33.47 18.47
CA VAL A 67 21.24 -34.73 17.85
C VAL A 67 22.27 -35.26 16.87
N LEU A 68 22.83 -34.40 16.02
CA LEU A 68 23.81 -34.80 14.99
C LEU A 68 25.12 -35.28 15.58
N LEU A 69 25.59 -34.70 16.69
CA LEU A 69 26.89 -35.02 17.30
C LEU A 69 26.82 -36.20 18.29
N GLU A 70 25.79 -36.19 19.16
CA GLU A 70 25.71 -37.16 20.25
C GLU A 70 24.87 -38.39 19.88
N PHE A 71 24.01 -38.30 18.86
CA PHE A 71 23.06 -39.34 18.48
C PHE A 71 23.07 -39.61 16.98
N SER A 72 24.26 -39.72 16.38
CA SER A 72 24.47 -39.87 14.92
C SER A 72 23.78 -41.08 14.31
N ASP A 73 23.52 -42.13 15.10
CA ASP A 73 22.81 -43.35 14.66
C ASP A 73 21.28 -43.26 14.87
N SER A 74 20.77 -42.12 15.29
CA SER A 74 19.36 -41.90 15.53
C SER A 74 18.59 -41.75 14.22
N ARG A 75 17.38 -42.34 14.18
CA ARG A 75 16.42 -42.10 13.07
C ARG A 75 16.01 -40.62 12.88
N TYR A 76 16.33 -39.75 13.84
CA TYR A 76 16.00 -38.33 13.79
C TYR A 76 17.10 -37.47 13.16
N VAL A 77 18.22 -38.03 12.74
CA VAL A 77 19.37 -37.31 12.19
C VAL A 77 18.97 -36.48 10.96
N THR A 78 18.29 -37.08 9.98
CA THR A 78 17.87 -36.40 8.76
C THR A 78 16.81 -35.33 9.03
N GLN A 79 15.89 -35.60 9.98
CA GLN A 79 14.91 -34.61 10.44
C GLN A 79 15.57 -33.40 11.14
N ALA A 80 16.58 -33.69 12.00
CA ALA A 80 17.34 -32.65 12.68
C ALA A 80 18.17 -31.81 11.71
N LYS A 81 18.75 -32.40 10.65
CA LYS A 81 19.40 -31.65 9.56
C LYS A 81 18.40 -30.71 8.86
N LEU A 82 17.21 -31.21 8.51
CA LEU A 82 16.18 -30.38 7.86
C LEU A 82 15.76 -29.21 8.75
N LEU A 83 15.50 -29.47 10.03
CA LEU A 83 15.13 -28.47 11.01
C LEU A 83 16.23 -27.40 11.18
N LYS A 84 17.48 -27.84 11.27
CA LYS A 84 18.66 -26.97 11.36
C LYS A 84 18.80 -26.09 10.12
N GLY A 85 18.68 -26.66 8.92
CA GLY A 85 18.75 -25.91 7.66
C GLY A 85 17.67 -24.82 7.57
N LYS A 86 16.42 -25.15 7.91
CA LYS A 86 15.30 -24.20 7.98
C LYS A 86 15.57 -23.09 9.01
N SER A 87 16.10 -23.43 10.17
CA SER A 87 16.43 -22.46 11.22
C SER A 87 17.49 -21.46 10.76
N HIS A 88 18.55 -21.93 10.10
CA HIS A 88 19.56 -21.05 9.48
C HIS A 88 18.94 -20.14 8.42
N PHE A 89 18.05 -20.67 7.56
CA PHE A 89 17.36 -19.86 6.53
C PHE A 89 16.59 -18.67 7.15
N PHE A 90 15.78 -18.93 8.19
CA PHE A 90 15.00 -17.86 8.84
C PHE A 90 15.87 -16.89 9.66
N ARG A 91 17.05 -17.29 10.07
CA ARG A 91 18.07 -16.42 10.65
C ARG A 91 18.87 -15.63 9.61
N ARG A 92 18.58 -15.84 8.31
CA ARG A 92 19.29 -15.26 7.16
C ARG A 92 20.75 -15.71 7.04
N GLU A 93 21.09 -16.83 7.60
CA GLU A 93 22.40 -17.49 7.53
C GLU A 93 22.40 -18.44 6.31
N TYR A 94 22.26 -17.86 5.10
CA TYR A 94 21.96 -18.62 3.89
C TYR A 94 23.07 -19.59 3.48
N ASP A 95 24.34 -19.23 3.67
CA ASP A 95 25.46 -20.11 3.35
C ASP A 95 25.43 -21.41 4.20
N SER A 96 25.13 -21.27 5.49
CA SER A 96 24.97 -22.41 6.40
C SER A 96 23.75 -23.25 6.01
N ALA A 97 22.64 -22.63 5.64
CA ALA A 97 21.45 -23.32 5.18
C ALA A 97 21.72 -24.11 3.89
N VAL A 98 22.38 -23.48 2.90
CA VAL A 98 22.78 -24.12 1.62
C VAL A 98 23.68 -25.34 1.86
N ALA A 99 24.69 -25.24 2.74
CA ALA A 99 25.57 -26.34 3.06
C ALA A 99 24.81 -27.55 3.61
N ILE A 100 23.82 -27.32 4.49
CA ILE A 100 22.99 -28.38 5.08
C ILE A 100 22.01 -28.95 4.04
N PHE A 101 21.34 -28.10 3.24
CA PHE A 101 20.41 -28.61 2.23
C PHE A 101 21.10 -29.38 1.11
N ASN A 102 22.35 -29.03 0.74
CA ASN A 102 23.14 -29.86 -0.17
C ASN A 102 23.43 -31.26 0.39
N GLN A 103 23.69 -31.38 1.70
CA GLN A 103 23.82 -32.70 2.32
C GLN A 103 22.49 -33.47 2.29
N LEU A 104 21.36 -32.81 2.55
CA LEU A 104 20.04 -33.44 2.53
C LEU A 104 19.59 -33.85 1.11
N LYS A 105 20.09 -33.19 0.08
CA LYS A 105 19.82 -33.55 -1.32
C LYS A 105 20.41 -34.93 -1.70
N GLU A 106 21.46 -35.36 -1.01
CA GLU A 106 22.12 -36.62 -1.25
C GLU A 106 21.59 -37.76 -0.35
N GLU A 107 20.58 -37.51 0.48
CA GLU A 107 19.94 -38.57 1.30
C GLU A 107 19.15 -39.56 0.41
N ASP A 108 18.96 -40.79 0.86
CA ASP A 108 18.25 -41.83 0.08
C ASP A 108 16.72 -41.57 -0.03
N GLU A 109 16.15 -40.92 0.96
CA GLU A 109 14.71 -40.68 1.02
C GLU A 109 14.29 -39.50 0.14
N SER A 110 13.46 -39.73 -0.88
CA SER A 110 12.95 -38.71 -1.80
C SER A 110 12.26 -37.53 -1.10
N TYR A 111 11.64 -37.79 0.05
CA TYR A 111 11.03 -36.77 0.90
C TYR A 111 12.02 -35.67 1.27
N TYR A 112 13.23 -36.04 1.77
CA TYR A 112 14.23 -35.04 2.17
C TYR A 112 14.92 -34.42 0.98
N GLN A 113 15.14 -35.15 -0.11
CA GLN A 113 15.68 -34.61 -1.35
C GLN A 113 14.77 -33.48 -1.91
N GLN A 114 13.46 -33.71 -1.97
CA GLN A 114 12.49 -32.74 -2.46
C GLN A 114 12.44 -31.48 -1.57
N ARG A 115 12.45 -31.66 -0.23
CA ARG A 115 12.49 -30.51 0.70
C ARG A 115 13.81 -29.74 0.56
N ALA A 116 14.94 -30.45 0.39
CA ALA A 116 16.23 -29.79 0.15
C ALA A 116 16.24 -28.97 -1.14
N LYS A 117 15.75 -29.50 -2.27
CA LYS A 117 15.61 -28.77 -3.54
C LYS A 117 14.79 -27.50 -3.35
N TYR A 118 13.64 -27.59 -2.68
CA TYR A 118 12.77 -26.45 -2.38
C TYR A 118 13.52 -25.35 -1.60
N TRP A 119 14.17 -25.70 -0.48
CA TRP A 119 14.86 -24.72 0.33
C TRP A 119 16.10 -24.14 -0.37
N LEU A 120 16.80 -24.92 -1.20
CA LEU A 120 17.89 -24.41 -2.04
C LEU A 120 17.39 -23.37 -3.05
N ALA A 121 16.24 -23.60 -3.67
CA ALA A 121 15.62 -22.62 -4.55
C ALA A 121 15.27 -21.33 -3.80
N LEU A 122 14.71 -21.43 -2.58
CA LEU A 122 14.44 -20.26 -1.76
C LEU A 122 15.73 -19.51 -1.34
N CYS A 123 16.82 -20.22 -1.07
CA CYS A 123 18.12 -19.60 -0.82
C CYS A 123 18.62 -18.81 -2.05
N LYS A 124 18.46 -19.35 -3.28
CA LYS A 124 18.78 -18.63 -4.51
C LYS A 124 17.99 -17.33 -4.64
N TRP A 125 16.69 -17.37 -4.35
CA TRP A 125 15.86 -16.17 -4.34
C TRP A 125 16.36 -15.13 -3.35
N ARG A 126 16.68 -15.54 -2.13
CA ARG A 126 17.22 -14.62 -1.10
C ARG A 126 18.60 -14.07 -1.45
N ASP A 127 19.34 -14.76 -2.32
CA ASP A 127 20.61 -14.31 -2.91
C ASP A 127 20.41 -13.47 -4.19
N LEU A 128 19.25 -12.84 -4.35
CA LEU A 128 18.88 -12.00 -5.48
C LEU A 128 18.97 -12.70 -6.86
N ARG A 129 18.73 -14.00 -6.89
CA ARG A 129 18.71 -14.82 -8.10
C ARG A 129 17.32 -15.43 -8.35
N PRO A 130 16.30 -14.59 -8.69
CA PRO A 130 14.91 -15.05 -8.82
C PRO A 130 14.73 -16.06 -9.95
N GLN A 131 15.31 -15.84 -11.13
CA GLN A 131 15.09 -16.72 -12.26
C GLN A 131 15.60 -18.17 -12.06
N PRO A 132 16.83 -18.40 -11.53
CA PRO A 132 17.25 -19.74 -11.10
C PRO A 132 16.34 -20.38 -10.04
N ALA A 133 15.79 -19.59 -9.10
CA ALA A 133 14.86 -20.10 -8.10
C ALA A 133 13.52 -20.53 -8.74
N ILE A 134 12.98 -19.74 -9.66
CA ILE A 134 11.76 -20.05 -10.42
C ILE A 134 11.95 -21.35 -11.21
N ASN A 135 13.07 -21.49 -11.91
CA ASN A 135 13.35 -22.67 -12.72
C ASN A 135 13.39 -23.94 -11.83
N ASP A 136 14.16 -23.90 -10.73
CA ASP A 136 14.26 -25.03 -9.81
C ASP A 136 12.90 -25.43 -9.21
N LEU A 137 12.07 -24.45 -8.83
CA LEU A 137 10.73 -24.70 -8.28
C LEU A 137 9.78 -25.28 -9.34
N ASN A 138 9.84 -24.80 -10.58
CA ASN A 138 9.04 -25.36 -11.68
C ASN A 138 9.43 -26.80 -12.04
N GLU A 139 10.72 -27.12 -12.02
CA GLU A 139 11.18 -28.52 -12.17
C GLU A 139 10.65 -29.40 -11.05
N LEU A 140 10.71 -28.91 -9.81
CA LEU A 140 10.29 -29.65 -8.62
C LEU A 140 8.79 -29.96 -8.63
N ILE A 141 7.93 -29.09 -9.18
CA ILE A 141 6.47 -29.32 -9.28
C ILE A 141 6.14 -30.68 -9.88
N SER A 142 6.88 -31.10 -10.92
CA SER A 142 6.65 -32.38 -11.61
C SER A 142 7.02 -33.62 -10.79
N GLU A 143 7.79 -33.44 -9.70
CA GLU A 143 8.26 -34.52 -8.82
C GLU A 143 7.38 -34.70 -7.57
N ILE A 144 6.35 -33.85 -7.36
CA ILE A 144 5.62 -33.77 -6.10
C ILE A 144 4.18 -34.29 -6.22
N ASP A 145 3.89 -35.34 -5.44
CA ASP A 145 2.53 -35.86 -5.27
C ASP A 145 1.80 -35.27 -4.05
N ASP A 146 2.55 -34.83 -3.03
CA ASP A 146 1.98 -34.22 -1.81
C ASP A 146 1.37 -32.85 -2.12
N LYS A 147 0.03 -32.79 -2.12
CA LYS A 147 -0.73 -31.59 -2.42
C LYS A 147 -0.41 -30.40 -1.52
N ASN A 148 -0.12 -30.65 -0.24
CA ASN A 148 0.20 -29.56 0.68
C ASN A 148 1.59 -28.98 0.37
N PHE A 149 2.54 -29.83 0.04
CA PHE A 149 3.87 -29.37 -0.36
C PHE A 149 3.84 -28.70 -1.74
N LEU A 150 3.08 -29.24 -2.68
CA LEU A 150 2.85 -28.61 -3.98
C LEU A 150 2.22 -27.22 -3.83
N SER A 151 1.25 -27.07 -2.92
CA SER A 151 0.68 -25.76 -2.55
C SER A 151 1.76 -24.78 -2.07
N MET A 152 2.66 -25.23 -1.18
CA MET A 152 3.77 -24.39 -0.70
C MET A 152 4.70 -23.93 -1.83
N ILE A 153 4.99 -24.79 -2.79
CA ILE A 153 5.84 -24.46 -3.95
C ILE A 153 5.18 -23.36 -4.78
N TYR A 154 3.89 -23.51 -5.12
CA TYR A 154 3.15 -22.49 -5.86
C TYR A 154 3.09 -21.16 -5.12
N LEU A 155 2.88 -21.17 -3.80
CA LEU A 155 2.87 -19.95 -3.01
C LEU A 155 4.23 -19.25 -3.02
N SER A 156 5.31 -20.01 -2.93
CA SER A 156 6.67 -19.45 -3.02
C SER A 156 6.98 -18.89 -4.40
N LEU A 157 6.51 -19.55 -5.47
CA LEU A 157 6.58 -18.98 -6.83
C LEU A 157 5.81 -17.67 -6.92
N GLY A 158 4.59 -17.61 -6.36
CA GLY A 158 3.81 -16.37 -6.29
C GLY A 158 4.55 -15.23 -5.59
N GLU A 159 5.20 -15.52 -4.44
CA GLU A 159 6.01 -14.52 -3.74
C GLU A 159 7.25 -14.08 -4.55
N ILE A 160 7.92 -14.99 -5.26
CA ILE A 160 9.09 -14.66 -6.10
C ILE A 160 8.65 -13.78 -7.27
N TYR A 161 7.57 -14.16 -7.98
CA TYR A 161 7.03 -13.37 -9.09
C TYR A 161 6.58 -11.97 -8.63
N LEU A 162 5.94 -11.88 -7.46
CA LEU A 162 5.57 -10.58 -6.88
C LEU A 162 6.81 -9.73 -6.57
N GLY A 163 7.88 -10.36 -6.07
CA GLY A 163 9.13 -9.68 -5.76
C GLY A 163 9.91 -9.14 -6.98
N ILE A 164 9.54 -9.57 -8.19
CA ILE A 164 10.08 -9.06 -9.46
C ILE A 164 9.02 -8.28 -10.28
N ASP A 165 7.95 -7.83 -9.62
CA ASP A 165 6.83 -7.07 -10.19
C ASP A 165 6.04 -7.80 -11.30
N ASP A 166 6.20 -9.11 -11.44
CA ASP A 166 5.39 -9.95 -12.34
C ASP A 166 4.09 -10.37 -11.65
N THR A 167 3.15 -9.45 -11.61
CA THR A 167 1.87 -9.63 -10.90
C THR A 167 0.96 -10.66 -11.56
N VAL A 168 1.09 -10.90 -12.86
CA VAL A 168 0.28 -11.89 -13.60
C VAL A 168 0.66 -13.29 -13.15
N ASN A 169 1.94 -13.65 -13.25
CA ASN A 169 2.43 -14.96 -12.80
C ASN A 169 2.31 -15.13 -11.29
N ALA A 170 2.46 -14.06 -10.50
CA ALA A 170 2.22 -14.09 -9.06
C ALA A 170 0.79 -14.54 -8.74
N TYR A 171 -0.21 -13.90 -9.40
CA TYR A 171 -1.62 -14.25 -9.22
C TYR A 171 -1.90 -15.71 -9.59
N GLU A 172 -1.44 -16.18 -10.75
CA GLU A 172 -1.68 -17.55 -11.22
C GLU A 172 -1.13 -18.59 -10.24
N ASN A 173 0.09 -18.36 -9.74
CA ASN A 173 0.73 -19.27 -8.78
C ASN A 173 0.05 -19.21 -7.41
N PHE A 174 -0.29 -18.03 -6.87
CA PHE A 174 -1.04 -17.91 -5.63
C PHE A 174 -2.40 -18.63 -5.72
N ASN A 175 -3.15 -18.42 -6.81
CA ASN A 175 -4.43 -19.07 -7.02
C ASN A 175 -4.29 -20.60 -7.10
N SER A 176 -3.28 -21.09 -7.85
CA SER A 176 -2.99 -22.54 -7.94
C SER A 176 -2.67 -23.14 -6.58
N GLY A 177 -1.81 -22.48 -5.80
CA GLY A 177 -1.45 -22.92 -4.45
C GLY A 177 -2.66 -22.93 -3.51
N ALA A 178 -3.51 -21.91 -3.55
CA ALA A 178 -4.72 -21.85 -2.73
C ALA A 178 -5.75 -22.93 -3.11
N MET A 179 -5.93 -23.18 -4.42
CA MET A 179 -6.92 -24.16 -4.90
C MET A 179 -6.61 -25.60 -4.46
N ILE A 180 -5.33 -25.99 -4.47
CA ILE A 180 -4.92 -27.37 -4.11
C ILE A 180 -4.71 -27.57 -2.61
N SER A 181 -4.56 -26.50 -1.84
CA SER A 181 -4.36 -26.58 -0.39
C SER A 181 -5.58 -27.15 0.32
N SER A 182 -5.36 -28.12 1.21
CA SER A 182 -6.37 -28.60 2.15
C SER A 182 -6.53 -27.69 3.37
N ASN A 183 -5.54 -26.83 3.63
CA ASN A 183 -5.53 -25.92 4.79
C ASN A 183 -6.39 -24.67 4.54
N ARG A 184 -7.53 -24.63 5.25
CA ARG A 184 -8.49 -23.52 5.14
C ARG A 184 -7.88 -22.15 5.51
N ASN A 185 -7.05 -22.10 6.56
CA ASN A 185 -6.42 -20.85 6.99
C ASN A 185 -5.41 -20.36 5.96
N LEU A 186 -4.66 -21.28 5.34
CA LEU A 186 -3.72 -20.93 4.28
C LEU A 186 -4.45 -20.38 3.06
N ARG A 187 -5.57 -21.01 2.65
CA ARG A 187 -6.40 -20.46 1.55
C ARG A 187 -6.91 -19.06 1.85
N GLU A 188 -7.40 -18.84 3.07
CA GLU A 188 -7.86 -17.52 3.52
C GLU A 188 -6.77 -16.47 3.38
N GLN A 189 -5.57 -16.74 3.92
CA GLN A 189 -4.43 -15.82 3.86
C GLN A 189 -4.03 -15.48 2.42
N VAL A 190 -3.95 -16.50 1.56
CA VAL A 190 -3.57 -16.33 0.16
C VAL A 190 -4.60 -15.51 -0.61
N TYR A 191 -5.88 -15.84 -0.48
CA TYR A 191 -6.93 -15.06 -1.14
C TYR A 191 -7.00 -13.63 -0.64
N TYR A 192 -6.72 -13.41 0.64
CA TYR A 192 -6.63 -12.05 1.17
C TYR A 192 -5.45 -11.28 0.57
N GLN A 193 -4.29 -11.90 0.45
CA GLN A 193 -3.12 -11.29 -0.19
C GLN A 193 -3.40 -10.95 -1.66
N ILE A 194 -4.01 -11.87 -2.41
CA ILE A 194 -4.44 -11.63 -3.79
C ILE A 194 -5.43 -10.44 -3.84
N ALA A 195 -6.42 -10.42 -2.94
CA ALA A 195 -7.42 -9.37 -2.89
C ALA A 195 -6.80 -7.98 -2.65
N GLU A 196 -5.87 -7.86 -1.70
CA GLU A 196 -5.16 -6.61 -1.40
C GLU A 196 -4.30 -6.14 -2.59
N ILE A 197 -3.55 -7.05 -3.23
CA ILE A 197 -2.75 -6.71 -4.42
C ILE A 197 -3.65 -6.21 -5.54
N SER A 198 -4.71 -6.95 -5.86
CA SER A 198 -5.65 -6.59 -6.93
C SER A 198 -6.37 -5.28 -6.64
N PHE A 199 -6.76 -5.04 -5.38
CA PHE A 199 -7.39 -3.79 -4.94
C PHE A 199 -6.45 -2.60 -5.15
N ASN A 200 -5.19 -2.72 -4.74
CA ASN A 200 -4.19 -1.66 -4.88
C ASN A 200 -3.81 -1.38 -6.36
N GLN A 201 -3.99 -2.36 -7.24
CA GLN A 201 -3.82 -2.22 -8.69
C GLN A 201 -5.08 -1.74 -9.41
N ASN A 202 -6.17 -1.47 -8.68
CA ASN A 202 -7.50 -1.14 -9.21
C ASN A 202 -8.12 -2.25 -10.08
N ASP A 203 -7.64 -3.51 -9.99
CA ASP A 203 -8.29 -4.67 -10.58
C ASP A 203 -9.42 -5.13 -9.67
N TYR A 204 -10.51 -4.36 -9.69
CA TYR A 204 -11.62 -4.52 -8.76
C TYR A 204 -12.40 -5.83 -8.96
N ASP A 205 -12.41 -6.38 -10.16
CA ASP A 205 -13.09 -7.66 -10.43
C ASP A 205 -12.37 -8.81 -9.72
N LYS A 206 -11.04 -8.90 -9.86
CA LYS A 206 -10.24 -9.90 -9.16
C LYS A 206 -10.23 -9.67 -7.63
N ALA A 207 -10.15 -8.42 -7.20
CA ALA A 207 -10.23 -8.09 -5.77
C ALA A 207 -11.54 -8.57 -5.17
N LEU A 208 -12.68 -8.28 -5.82
CA LEU A 208 -14.02 -8.69 -5.39
C LEU A 208 -14.16 -10.21 -5.29
N GLU A 209 -13.71 -10.94 -6.31
CA GLU A 209 -13.74 -12.41 -6.30
C GLU A 209 -12.89 -12.95 -5.15
N SER A 210 -11.69 -12.41 -4.96
CA SER A 210 -10.75 -12.87 -3.93
C SER A 210 -11.26 -12.59 -2.53
N TYR A 211 -11.84 -11.40 -2.23
CA TYR A 211 -12.47 -11.12 -0.94
C TYR A 211 -13.66 -12.05 -0.66
N LYS A 212 -14.48 -12.40 -1.66
CA LYS A 212 -15.55 -13.40 -1.50
C LYS A 212 -14.98 -14.78 -1.13
N ARG A 213 -13.84 -15.17 -1.71
CA ARG A 213 -13.14 -16.40 -1.35
C ARG A 213 -12.55 -16.33 0.06
N VAL A 214 -12.06 -15.16 0.51
CA VAL A 214 -11.68 -14.94 1.91
C VAL A 214 -12.86 -15.22 2.82
N LEU A 215 -14.02 -14.62 2.58
CA LEU A 215 -15.23 -14.79 3.40
C LEU A 215 -15.67 -16.25 3.49
N SER A 216 -15.49 -17.05 2.44
CA SER A 216 -15.82 -18.48 2.46
C SER A 216 -14.82 -19.35 3.21
N ASN A 217 -13.62 -18.83 3.50
CA ASN A 217 -12.53 -19.55 4.15
C ASN A 217 -12.19 -19.06 5.56
N THR A 218 -12.58 -17.85 5.94
CA THR A 218 -12.26 -17.28 7.26
C THR A 218 -13.31 -17.61 8.31
N ILE A 219 -12.87 -17.61 9.58
CA ILE A 219 -13.73 -17.58 10.78
C ILE A 219 -13.37 -16.37 11.66
N SER A 220 -12.38 -15.58 11.26
CA SER A 220 -11.95 -14.39 11.99
C SER A 220 -12.93 -13.25 11.76
N ILE A 221 -13.58 -12.76 12.82
CA ILE A 221 -14.50 -11.62 12.75
C ILE A 221 -13.81 -10.41 12.15
N ALA A 222 -12.59 -10.09 12.57
CA ALA A 222 -11.83 -8.96 12.03
C ALA A 222 -11.59 -9.10 10.51
N ARG A 223 -11.30 -10.31 10.02
CA ARG A 223 -11.11 -10.58 8.60
C ARG A 223 -12.43 -10.51 7.82
N ILE A 224 -13.54 -10.95 8.44
CA ILE A 224 -14.89 -10.83 7.87
C ILE A 224 -15.28 -9.35 7.72
N GLN A 225 -15.04 -8.55 8.76
CA GLN A 225 -15.33 -7.11 8.76
C GLN A 225 -14.52 -6.39 7.67
N ASP A 226 -13.21 -6.57 7.66
CA ASP A 226 -12.32 -5.93 6.69
C ASP A 226 -12.68 -6.31 5.25
N SER A 227 -12.87 -7.61 4.96
CA SER A 227 -13.23 -8.06 3.62
C SER A 227 -14.59 -7.50 3.15
N ASN A 228 -15.59 -7.41 4.04
CA ASN A 228 -16.87 -6.81 3.70
C ASN A 228 -16.74 -5.29 3.46
N LEU A 229 -15.95 -4.59 4.26
CA LEU A 229 -15.69 -3.16 4.04
C LEU A 229 -15.02 -2.93 2.68
N LYS A 230 -14.03 -3.74 2.33
CA LYS A 230 -13.38 -3.69 1.00
C LYS A 230 -14.35 -3.97 -0.14
N ILE A 231 -15.26 -4.93 0.01
CA ILE A 231 -16.31 -5.21 -0.98
C ILE A 231 -17.25 -4.00 -1.17
N VAL A 232 -17.65 -3.35 -0.08
CA VAL A 232 -18.41 -2.09 -0.12
C VAL A 232 -17.66 -1.01 -0.88
N GLN A 233 -16.38 -0.83 -0.58
CA GLN A 233 -15.52 0.14 -1.27
C GLN A 233 -15.40 -0.16 -2.77
N ILE A 234 -15.22 -1.43 -3.14
CA ILE A 234 -15.17 -1.85 -4.55
C ILE A 234 -16.46 -1.48 -5.27
N TYR A 235 -17.62 -1.82 -4.73
CA TYR A 235 -18.91 -1.47 -5.37
C TYR A 235 -19.04 0.05 -5.56
N ARG A 236 -18.63 0.86 -4.57
CA ARG A 236 -18.63 2.33 -4.73
C ARG A 236 -17.65 2.80 -5.80
N LEU A 237 -16.41 2.27 -5.81
CA LEU A 237 -15.36 2.68 -6.76
C LEU A 237 -15.68 2.28 -8.20
N THR A 238 -16.42 1.18 -8.39
CA THR A 238 -16.89 0.73 -9.71
C THR A 238 -18.21 1.39 -10.14
N GLY A 239 -18.76 2.31 -9.33
CA GLY A 239 -19.99 3.03 -9.61
C GLY A 239 -21.28 2.26 -9.30
N ASP A 240 -21.18 1.04 -8.75
CA ASP A 240 -22.37 0.25 -8.33
C ASP A 240 -22.87 0.71 -6.95
N LEU A 241 -23.33 1.96 -6.91
CA LEU A 241 -23.72 2.62 -5.66
C LEU A 241 -24.88 1.95 -4.96
N GLU A 242 -25.78 1.32 -5.71
CA GLU A 242 -26.96 0.62 -5.14
C GLU A 242 -26.54 -0.65 -4.40
N ARG A 243 -25.64 -1.49 -4.99
CA ARG A 243 -25.12 -2.67 -4.28
C ARG A 243 -24.27 -2.26 -3.08
N SER A 244 -23.48 -1.19 -3.19
CA SER A 244 -22.70 -0.67 -2.08
C SER A 244 -23.59 -0.25 -0.91
N ALA A 245 -24.61 0.57 -1.16
CA ALA A 245 -25.56 1.02 -0.13
C ALA A 245 -26.36 -0.14 0.49
N SER A 246 -26.85 -1.05 -0.33
CA SER A 246 -27.59 -2.23 0.13
C SER A 246 -26.73 -3.13 1.03
N LYS A 247 -25.45 -3.33 0.65
CA LYS A 247 -24.52 -4.11 1.46
C LYS A 247 -24.21 -3.43 2.80
N ILE A 248 -24.03 -2.11 2.82
CA ILE A 248 -23.85 -1.36 4.07
C ILE A 248 -25.07 -1.53 4.99
N GLN A 249 -26.30 -1.41 4.46
CA GLN A 249 -27.53 -1.62 5.24
C GLN A 249 -27.61 -3.01 5.86
N GLU A 250 -27.21 -4.04 5.12
CA GLU A 250 -27.11 -5.42 5.64
C GLU A 250 -26.12 -5.52 6.81
N LEU A 251 -24.97 -4.86 6.70
CA LEU A 251 -23.90 -4.96 7.69
C LEU A 251 -24.20 -4.17 8.96
N ILE A 252 -24.77 -2.97 8.86
CA ILE A 252 -25.03 -2.08 10.01
C ILE A 252 -26.00 -2.68 11.03
N ILE A 253 -26.92 -3.56 10.60
CA ILE A 253 -27.89 -4.20 11.49
C ILE A 253 -27.32 -5.41 12.24
N ASN A 254 -26.11 -5.84 11.92
CA ASN A 254 -25.44 -6.99 12.53
C ASN A 254 -24.39 -6.51 13.53
N GLU A 255 -24.56 -6.85 14.82
CA GLU A 255 -23.66 -6.49 15.92
C GLU A 255 -22.19 -6.91 15.69
N ASP A 256 -21.95 -7.96 14.91
CA ASP A 256 -20.59 -8.38 14.53
C ASP A 256 -19.80 -7.27 13.79
N PHE A 257 -20.47 -6.24 13.26
CA PHE A 257 -19.88 -5.13 12.52
C PHE A 257 -19.84 -3.80 13.29
N ASP A 258 -20.22 -3.78 14.56
CA ASP A 258 -20.22 -2.55 15.37
C ASP A 258 -18.84 -1.88 15.44
N SER A 259 -17.76 -2.66 15.43
CA SER A 259 -16.40 -2.13 15.48
C SER A 259 -15.96 -1.36 14.23
N ILE A 260 -16.62 -1.57 13.09
CA ILE A 260 -16.36 -0.87 11.81
C ILE A 260 -17.54 0.03 11.40
N LYS A 261 -18.49 0.27 12.31
CA LYS A 261 -19.67 1.07 12.02
C LYS A 261 -19.32 2.48 11.53
N SER A 262 -18.31 3.09 12.13
CA SER A 262 -17.79 4.40 11.67
C SER A 262 -17.35 4.37 10.21
N ASP A 263 -16.68 3.30 9.78
CA ASP A 263 -16.20 3.15 8.41
C ASP A 263 -17.36 2.92 7.46
N LEU A 264 -18.38 2.15 7.87
CA LEU A 264 -19.61 1.93 7.09
C LEU A 264 -20.42 3.23 6.94
N ASP A 265 -20.56 4.02 8.01
CA ASP A 265 -21.22 5.33 7.99
C ASP A 265 -20.51 6.30 7.03
N LEU A 266 -19.17 6.29 7.05
CA LEU A 266 -18.36 7.10 6.16
C LEU A 266 -18.52 6.67 4.69
N GLU A 267 -18.48 5.37 4.41
CA GLU A 267 -18.67 4.87 3.04
C GLU A 267 -20.10 5.17 2.52
N LEU A 268 -21.13 5.07 3.36
CA LEU A 268 -22.48 5.48 3.00
C LEU A 268 -22.55 6.98 2.67
N THR A 269 -21.88 7.80 3.46
CA THR A 269 -21.81 9.25 3.22
C THR A 269 -21.09 9.57 1.92
N LYS A 270 -20.02 8.86 1.58
CA LYS A 270 -19.32 9.00 0.28
C LYS A 270 -20.23 8.59 -0.90
N ILE A 271 -21.08 7.59 -0.72
CA ILE A 271 -22.08 7.21 -1.74
C ILE A 271 -23.08 8.36 -1.94
N GLU A 272 -23.63 8.95 -0.87
CA GLU A 272 -24.57 10.04 -0.97
C GLU A 272 -23.92 11.31 -1.57
N LEU A 273 -22.65 11.55 -1.27
CA LEU A 273 -21.85 12.60 -1.92
C LEU A 273 -21.71 12.36 -3.43
N SER A 274 -21.45 11.12 -3.84
CA SER A 274 -21.40 10.74 -5.26
C SER A 274 -22.75 10.89 -5.98
N ARG A 275 -23.85 10.82 -5.24
CA ARG A 275 -25.22 11.08 -5.72
C ARG A 275 -25.56 12.58 -5.78
N GLY A 276 -24.62 13.47 -5.43
CA GLY A 276 -24.81 14.92 -5.41
C GLY A 276 -25.59 15.46 -4.20
N LYS A 277 -25.81 14.67 -3.15
CA LYS A 277 -26.49 15.08 -1.93
C LYS A 277 -25.51 15.74 -0.96
N ILE A 278 -24.96 16.89 -1.37
CA ILE A 278 -23.83 17.53 -0.68
C ILE A 278 -24.22 18.01 0.72
N ASP A 279 -25.39 18.65 0.90
CA ASP A 279 -25.82 19.14 2.21
C ASP A 279 -26.00 18.01 3.23
N PHE A 280 -26.57 16.88 2.79
CA PHE A 280 -26.69 15.68 3.60
C PHE A 280 -25.30 15.11 3.96
N ALA A 281 -24.36 15.14 2.99
CA ALA A 281 -23.00 14.66 3.25
C ALA A 281 -22.27 15.55 4.26
N ILE A 282 -22.43 16.89 4.19
CA ILE A 282 -21.85 17.83 5.16
C ILE A 282 -22.33 17.49 6.57
N GLU A 283 -23.65 17.35 6.78
CA GLU A 283 -24.24 17.02 8.07
C GLU A 283 -23.72 15.69 8.64
N ASN A 284 -23.68 14.65 7.81
CA ASN A 284 -23.20 13.33 8.25
C ASN A 284 -21.70 13.30 8.49
N LEU A 285 -20.87 13.95 7.68
CA LEU A 285 -19.43 14.01 7.90
C LEU A 285 -19.08 14.72 9.22
N ASP A 286 -19.79 15.81 9.53
CA ASP A 286 -19.61 16.50 10.80
C ASP A 286 -20.01 15.61 11.99
N ARG A 287 -21.15 14.93 11.89
CA ARG A 287 -21.61 13.94 12.88
C ARG A 287 -20.59 12.81 13.06
N ILE A 288 -20.05 12.22 11.98
CA ILE A 288 -19.04 11.17 12.06
C ILE A 288 -17.79 11.66 12.78
N GLY A 289 -17.33 12.88 12.49
CA GLY A 289 -16.19 13.48 13.18
C GLY A 289 -16.40 13.63 14.68
N GLN A 290 -17.63 13.97 15.12
CA GLN A 290 -18.01 14.17 16.51
C GLN A 290 -18.28 12.86 17.25
N ASP A 291 -18.98 11.90 16.61
CA ASP A 291 -19.41 10.64 17.22
C ASP A 291 -18.25 9.63 17.38
N TYR A 292 -17.23 9.70 16.49
CA TYR A 292 -16.11 8.76 16.49
C TYR A 292 -14.74 9.45 16.71
N PRO A 293 -14.55 10.22 17.80
CA PRO A 293 -13.33 10.98 18.01
C PRO A 293 -12.10 10.08 18.12
N ASN A 294 -10.95 10.60 17.71
CA ASN A 294 -9.65 9.94 17.74
C ASN A 294 -9.54 8.68 16.86
N THR A 295 -10.37 8.58 15.84
CA THR A 295 -10.32 7.52 14.83
C THR A 295 -9.73 8.03 13.50
N LYS A 296 -9.29 7.10 12.65
CA LYS A 296 -8.90 7.43 11.27
C LYS A 296 -10.10 7.94 10.47
N THR A 297 -11.27 7.39 10.74
CA THR A 297 -12.55 7.75 10.11
C THR A 297 -12.93 9.20 10.38
N ALA A 298 -12.77 9.67 11.64
CA ALA A 298 -13.00 11.09 11.97
C ALA A 298 -12.03 12.04 11.22
N ILE A 299 -10.75 11.64 11.10
CA ILE A 299 -9.78 12.43 10.32
C ILE A 299 -10.20 12.52 8.86
N GLU A 300 -10.61 11.42 8.25
CA GLU A 300 -11.07 11.39 6.86
C GLU A 300 -12.38 12.16 6.66
N ALA A 301 -13.32 12.07 7.60
CA ALA A 301 -14.56 12.83 7.56
C ALA A 301 -14.29 14.34 7.57
N TYR A 302 -13.46 14.84 8.48
CA TYR A 302 -13.06 16.25 8.51
C TYR A 302 -12.25 16.67 7.28
N TYR A 303 -11.43 15.79 6.73
CA TYR A 303 -10.74 16.04 5.47
C TYR A 303 -11.73 16.25 4.33
N LEU A 304 -12.73 15.37 4.19
CA LEU A 304 -13.77 15.51 3.17
C LEU A 304 -14.62 16.78 3.34
N LEU A 305 -14.94 17.14 4.59
CA LEU A 305 -15.61 18.42 4.88
C LEU A 305 -14.76 19.62 4.41
N SER A 306 -13.47 19.60 4.71
CA SER A 306 -12.58 20.66 4.25
C SER A 306 -12.51 20.75 2.72
N ASP A 307 -12.52 19.62 2.03
CA ASP A 307 -12.53 19.59 0.55
C ASP A 307 -13.85 20.10 -0.03
N ILE A 308 -14.99 19.82 0.60
CA ILE A 308 -16.29 20.37 0.20
C ILE A 308 -16.26 21.90 0.33
N TYR A 309 -15.76 22.44 1.45
CA TYR A 309 -15.66 23.89 1.65
C TYR A 309 -14.54 24.57 0.85
N LEU A 310 -13.71 23.83 0.16
CA LEU A 310 -12.78 24.35 -0.86
C LEU A 310 -13.38 24.27 -2.27
N SER A 311 -14.50 23.59 -2.47
CA SER A 311 -15.14 23.48 -3.79
C SER A 311 -15.89 24.74 -4.19
N SER A 312 -15.90 25.05 -5.49
CA SER A 312 -16.49 26.31 -6.02
C SER A 312 -17.96 26.57 -5.65
N SER A 313 -18.71 25.51 -5.31
CA SER A 313 -20.15 25.66 -4.95
C SER A 313 -20.38 25.97 -3.47
N TYR A 314 -19.37 25.73 -2.61
CA TYR A 314 -19.48 25.82 -1.14
C TYR A 314 -18.31 26.60 -0.52
N ILE A 315 -17.58 27.39 -1.30
CA ILE A 315 -16.36 28.07 -0.86
C ILE A 315 -16.53 28.80 0.46
N ASP A 316 -15.76 28.36 1.45
CA ASP A 316 -15.60 28.98 2.75
C ASP A 316 -14.24 28.56 3.34
N TYR A 317 -13.21 29.36 3.08
CA TYR A 317 -11.84 29.06 3.50
C TYR A 317 -11.69 28.97 5.03
N GLU A 318 -12.48 29.75 5.80
CA GLU A 318 -12.42 29.68 7.26
C GLU A 318 -13.03 28.38 7.79
N LYS A 319 -14.14 27.89 7.22
CA LYS A 319 -14.68 26.57 7.54
C LYS A 319 -13.76 25.46 7.09
N ALA A 320 -13.18 25.54 5.89
CA ALA A 320 -12.20 24.55 5.43
C ALA A 320 -11.03 24.44 6.42
N LYS A 321 -10.45 25.58 6.84
CA LYS A 321 -9.40 25.65 7.85
C LYS A 321 -9.85 25.11 9.21
N PHE A 322 -11.08 25.41 9.63
CA PHE A 322 -11.64 24.90 10.88
C PHE A 322 -11.65 23.36 10.88
N PHE A 323 -12.19 22.72 9.84
CA PHE A 323 -12.24 21.25 9.75
C PHE A 323 -10.85 20.62 9.59
N MET A 324 -9.93 21.27 8.88
CA MET A 324 -8.53 20.83 8.84
C MET A 324 -7.91 20.82 10.25
N ASN A 325 -8.19 21.84 11.07
CA ASN A 325 -7.71 21.88 12.45
C ASN A 325 -8.37 20.81 13.32
N GLU A 326 -9.67 20.55 13.16
CA GLU A 326 -10.35 19.44 13.87
C GLU A 326 -9.76 18.08 13.50
N ALA A 327 -9.45 17.85 12.23
CA ALA A 327 -8.74 16.62 11.79
C ALA A 327 -7.35 16.49 12.43
N MET A 328 -6.59 17.59 12.52
CA MET A 328 -5.25 17.58 13.10
C MET A 328 -5.25 17.35 14.62
N LYS A 329 -6.30 17.75 15.34
CA LYS A 329 -6.47 17.50 16.78
C LYS A 329 -6.70 16.04 17.13
N GLN A 330 -7.21 15.22 16.18
CA GLN A 330 -7.48 13.80 16.46
C GLN A 330 -6.21 13.05 16.84
N ASN A 331 -6.26 12.26 17.91
CA ASN A 331 -5.11 11.48 18.39
C ASN A 331 -5.02 10.11 17.68
N SER A 332 -4.96 10.10 16.37
CA SER A 332 -4.80 8.89 15.55
C SER A 332 -3.80 9.15 14.42
N ASN A 333 -3.06 8.13 14.01
CA ASN A 333 -2.17 8.21 12.86
C ASN A 333 -2.95 7.94 11.56
N SER A 334 -2.88 8.89 10.64
CA SER A 334 -3.48 8.77 9.30
C SER A 334 -2.63 9.50 8.26
N SER A 335 -2.51 8.91 7.07
CA SER A 335 -1.87 9.55 5.92
C SER A 335 -2.54 10.86 5.53
N PHE A 336 -3.84 11.00 5.80
CA PHE A 336 -4.58 12.26 5.57
C PHE A 336 -3.99 13.45 6.34
N LYS A 337 -3.41 13.25 7.52
CA LYS A 337 -2.79 14.36 8.28
C LYS A 337 -1.65 15.04 7.53
N ILE A 338 -0.89 14.32 6.73
CA ILE A 338 0.19 14.88 5.90
C ILE A 338 -0.42 15.76 4.80
N LEU A 339 -1.47 15.26 4.14
CA LEU A 339 -2.20 16.01 3.10
C LEU A 339 -2.88 17.25 3.68
N ILE A 340 -3.56 17.10 4.82
CA ILE A 340 -4.23 18.20 5.54
C ILE A 340 -3.23 19.27 5.94
N GLY A 341 -2.05 18.90 6.45
CA GLY A 341 -1.03 19.85 6.86
C GLY A 341 -0.59 20.77 5.71
N ARG A 342 -0.34 20.22 4.54
CA ARG A 342 0.03 20.97 3.33
C ARG A 342 -1.11 21.89 2.86
N LYS A 343 -2.32 21.34 2.68
CA LYS A 343 -3.50 22.12 2.27
C LYS A 343 -3.82 23.26 3.24
N ARG A 344 -3.66 23.01 4.55
CA ARG A 344 -3.93 24.03 5.57
C ARG A 344 -3.01 25.25 5.44
N GLU A 345 -1.71 25.03 5.19
CA GLU A 345 -0.78 26.14 4.96
C GLU A 345 -1.17 26.99 3.75
N ASP A 346 -1.62 26.34 2.68
CA ASP A 346 -2.08 27.02 1.47
C ASP A 346 -3.39 27.80 1.71
N VAL A 347 -4.35 27.23 2.44
CA VAL A 347 -5.59 27.91 2.84
C VAL A 347 -5.30 29.09 3.76
N GLU A 348 -4.37 28.96 4.71
CA GLU A 348 -3.96 30.08 5.58
C GLU A 348 -3.32 31.22 4.79
N LYS A 349 -2.54 30.90 3.74
CA LYS A 349 -2.00 31.93 2.82
C LYS A 349 -3.12 32.61 2.04
N LEU A 350 -4.09 31.83 1.50
CA LEU A 350 -5.24 32.41 0.78
C LEU A 350 -6.01 33.37 1.65
N ILE A 351 -6.38 32.99 2.87
CA ILE A 351 -7.10 33.89 3.81
C ILE A 351 -6.33 35.18 4.06
N LYS A 352 -4.99 35.09 4.24
CA LYS A 352 -4.17 36.30 4.43
C LYS A 352 -4.13 37.20 3.21
N LEU A 353 -3.98 36.62 2.02
CA LEU A 353 -3.98 37.37 0.76
C LEU A 353 -5.30 38.06 0.55
N ASP A 354 -6.42 37.36 0.71
CA ASP A 354 -7.76 37.95 0.53
C ASP A 354 -8.07 39.05 1.54
N THR A 355 -7.72 38.87 2.81
CA THR A 355 -7.93 39.90 3.82
C THR A 355 -7.07 41.16 3.56
N SER A 356 -5.86 40.99 3.03
CA SER A 356 -4.97 42.08 2.71
C SER A 356 -5.41 42.93 1.48
N LEU A 357 -6.20 42.34 0.55
CA LEU A 357 -6.65 43.02 -0.67
C LEU A 357 -7.42 44.34 -0.43
N ALA A 358 -8.05 44.48 0.73
CA ALA A 358 -8.78 45.70 1.09
C ALA A 358 -7.84 46.87 1.47
N GLU A 359 -6.63 46.58 1.96
CA GLU A 359 -5.75 47.57 2.64
C GLU A 359 -4.52 47.95 1.82
N ILE A 360 -4.18 47.22 0.73
CA ILE A 360 -2.95 47.40 -0.05
C ILE A 360 -3.15 48.35 -1.26
N GLU A 361 -2.01 48.86 -1.78
CA GLU A 361 -2.01 49.71 -2.99
C GLU A 361 -2.38 48.92 -4.26
N LEU A 362 -2.81 49.65 -5.30
CA LEU A 362 -3.29 49.05 -6.56
C LEU A 362 -2.23 48.16 -7.25
N SER A 363 -0.96 48.48 -7.12
CA SER A 363 0.18 47.74 -7.66
C SER A 363 0.34 46.37 -7.00
N GLU A 364 0.13 46.27 -5.69
CA GLU A 364 0.29 45.04 -4.91
C GLU A 364 -0.97 44.15 -5.03
N LYS A 365 -2.14 44.72 -5.35
CA LYS A 365 -3.39 43.93 -5.54
C LYS A 365 -3.25 42.88 -6.63
N ALA A 366 -2.64 43.25 -7.75
CA ALA A 366 -2.43 42.29 -8.85
C ALA A 366 -1.51 41.12 -8.45
N GLU A 367 -0.52 41.40 -7.63
CA GLU A 367 0.36 40.33 -7.10
C GLU A 367 -0.41 39.36 -6.19
N ASN A 368 -1.18 39.90 -5.23
CA ASN A 368 -1.94 39.07 -4.30
C ASN A 368 -3.02 38.24 -5.02
N LEU A 369 -3.73 38.84 -5.99
CA LEU A 369 -4.68 38.10 -6.84
C LEU A 369 -4.00 36.98 -7.63
N PHE A 370 -2.80 37.25 -8.17
CA PHE A 370 -2.04 36.23 -8.90
C PHE A 370 -1.60 35.10 -8.00
N MET A 371 -1.10 35.40 -6.81
CA MET A 371 -0.71 34.37 -5.82
C MET A 371 -1.91 33.55 -5.37
N SER A 372 -3.06 34.17 -5.11
CA SER A 372 -4.28 33.42 -4.77
C SER A 372 -4.74 32.51 -5.90
N GLY A 373 -4.75 33.02 -7.14
CA GLY A 373 -5.04 32.20 -8.32
C GLY A 373 -4.08 31.01 -8.48
N GLN A 374 -2.79 31.21 -8.23
CA GLN A 374 -1.80 30.12 -8.27
C GLN A 374 -2.06 29.05 -7.21
N ILE A 375 -2.30 29.43 -5.96
CA ILE A 375 -2.59 28.47 -4.87
C ILE A 375 -3.85 27.67 -5.22
N LEU A 376 -4.89 28.34 -5.68
CA LEU A 376 -6.14 27.67 -6.07
C LEU A 376 -5.96 26.70 -7.23
N ALA A 377 -5.25 27.11 -8.29
CA ALA A 377 -5.07 26.27 -9.47
C ALA A 377 -4.14 25.08 -9.22
N PHE A 378 -2.98 25.31 -8.58
CA PHE A 378 -1.90 24.32 -8.55
C PHE A 378 -1.84 23.50 -7.26
N ASN A 379 -2.19 24.11 -6.11
CA ASN A 379 -2.10 23.42 -4.84
C ASN A 379 -3.44 22.78 -4.44
N LEU A 380 -4.55 23.46 -4.74
CA LEU A 380 -5.89 23.05 -4.35
C LEU A 380 -6.73 22.48 -5.50
N ALA A 381 -6.23 22.53 -6.74
CA ALA A 381 -6.91 22.09 -7.96
C ALA A 381 -8.31 22.69 -8.18
N ASN A 382 -8.57 23.87 -7.60
CA ASN A 382 -9.82 24.62 -7.78
C ASN A 382 -9.71 25.57 -8.98
N TYR A 383 -9.76 25.01 -10.19
CA TYR A 383 -9.56 25.74 -11.43
C TYR A 383 -10.61 26.80 -11.71
N LYS A 384 -11.86 26.54 -11.30
CA LYS A 384 -12.96 27.46 -11.53
C LYS A 384 -12.76 28.77 -10.77
N GLU A 385 -12.42 28.66 -9.50
CA GLU A 385 -12.17 29.84 -8.66
C GLU A 385 -10.87 30.54 -9.07
N ALA A 386 -9.81 29.76 -9.36
CA ALA A 386 -8.55 30.31 -9.86
C ALA A 386 -8.75 31.17 -11.12
N LYS A 387 -9.66 30.75 -12.01
CA LYS A 387 -10.00 31.47 -13.23
C LYS A 387 -10.53 32.87 -12.89
N GLU A 388 -11.39 33.03 -11.89
CA GLU A 388 -11.95 34.32 -11.48
C GLU A 388 -10.85 35.30 -11.01
N TYR A 389 -9.86 34.81 -10.26
CA TYR A 389 -8.73 35.64 -9.82
C TYR A 389 -7.88 36.12 -11.00
N PHE A 390 -7.53 35.21 -11.93
CA PHE A 390 -6.75 35.60 -13.12
C PHE A 390 -7.54 36.51 -14.07
N GLU A 391 -8.83 36.27 -14.27
CA GLU A 391 -9.70 37.17 -15.07
C GLU A 391 -9.81 38.57 -14.45
N ASN A 392 -9.85 38.67 -13.12
CA ASN A 392 -9.83 39.95 -12.43
C ASN A 392 -8.56 40.73 -12.77
N ILE A 393 -7.39 40.06 -12.82
CA ILE A 393 -6.13 40.72 -13.21
C ILE A 393 -6.21 41.20 -14.67
N VAL A 394 -6.65 40.33 -15.56
CA VAL A 394 -6.72 40.61 -17.00
C VAL A 394 -7.66 41.75 -17.32
N ASN A 395 -8.76 41.88 -16.58
CA ASN A 395 -9.80 42.89 -16.80
C ASN A 395 -9.50 44.24 -16.11
N ASN A 396 -8.96 44.21 -14.89
CA ASN A 396 -8.86 45.39 -14.04
C ASN A 396 -7.42 45.88 -13.85
N TYR A 397 -6.40 45.07 -14.14
CA TYR A 397 -4.99 45.39 -13.90
C TYR A 397 -4.12 45.20 -15.16
N SER A 398 -4.59 45.67 -16.29
CA SER A 398 -3.96 45.50 -17.62
C SER A 398 -2.53 46.05 -17.76
N LYS A 399 -2.07 46.88 -16.81
CA LYS A 399 -0.71 47.43 -16.76
C LYS A 399 0.20 46.71 -15.76
N SER A 400 -0.31 45.68 -15.10
CA SER A 400 0.45 44.89 -14.12
C SER A 400 1.48 44.00 -14.79
N ASP A 401 2.58 43.75 -14.09
CA ASP A 401 3.59 42.78 -14.48
C ASP A 401 3.03 41.36 -14.50
N TYR A 402 1.90 41.10 -13.84
CA TYR A 402 1.21 39.78 -13.79
C TYR A 402 0.21 39.56 -14.92
N LEU A 403 0.01 40.55 -15.84
CA LEU A 403 -0.94 40.39 -16.94
C LEU A 403 -0.63 39.20 -17.84
N GLN A 404 0.62 39.10 -18.31
CA GLN A 404 1.02 38.01 -19.22
C GLN A 404 0.89 36.66 -18.57
N GLN A 405 1.34 36.53 -17.32
CA GLN A 405 1.24 35.31 -16.53
C GLN A 405 -0.22 34.90 -16.32
N SER A 406 -1.11 35.86 -16.05
CA SER A 406 -2.53 35.59 -15.83
C SER A 406 -3.23 35.13 -17.11
N ILE A 407 -2.93 35.74 -18.27
CA ILE A 407 -3.46 35.28 -19.56
C ILE A 407 -2.98 33.88 -19.87
N PHE A 408 -1.69 33.54 -19.59
CA PHE A 408 -1.16 32.21 -19.77
C PHE A 408 -1.81 31.20 -18.81
N ALA A 409 -1.98 31.53 -17.54
CA ALA A 409 -2.68 30.69 -16.57
C ALA A 409 -4.12 30.41 -17.03
N LEU A 410 -4.84 31.41 -17.54
CA LEU A 410 -6.18 31.24 -18.11
C LEU A 410 -6.18 30.32 -19.34
N TYR A 411 -5.19 30.42 -20.24
CA TYR A 411 -5.03 29.49 -21.34
C TYR A 411 -4.93 28.06 -20.83
N VAL A 412 -4.03 27.80 -19.88
CA VAL A 412 -3.77 26.46 -19.35
C VAL A 412 -4.98 25.93 -18.55
N ILE A 413 -5.64 26.74 -17.74
CA ILE A 413 -6.83 26.34 -16.96
C ILE A 413 -7.98 25.97 -17.90
N ASN A 414 -8.24 26.77 -18.94
CA ASN A 414 -9.30 26.47 -19.88
C ASN A 414 -8.99 25.23 -20.76
N GLU A 415 -7.72 24.97 -21.12
CA GLU A 415 -7.35 23.70 -21.72
C GLU A 415 -7.71 22.50 -20.82
N LYS A 416 -7.42 22.60 -19.51
CA LYS A 416 -7.76 21.56 -18.54
C LYS A 416 -9.27 21.37 -18.36
N LEU A 417 -10.03 22.43 -18.42
CA LEU A 417 -11.49 22.42 -18.31
C LEU A 417 -12.17 22.03 -19.63
N LEU A 418 -11.39 21.72 -20.67
CA LEU A 418 -11.88 21.45 -22.04
C LEU A 418 -12.81 22.56 -22.56
N ASN A 419 -12.47 23.81 -22.26
CA ASN A 419 -13.25 24.99 -22.63
C ASN A 419 -12.61 25.65 -23.86
N ASP A 420 -13.42 25.98 -24.87
CA ASP A 420 -12.99 26.63 -26.13
C ASP A 420 -12.36 28.03 -25.91
N GLU A 421 -12.61 28.66 -24.77
CA GLU A 421 -11.96 29.93 -24.39
C GLU A 421 -10.42 29.81 -24.33
N SER A 422 -9.86 28.63 -24.19
CA SER A 422 -8.40 28.39 -24.22
C SER A 422 -7.77 28.98 -25.48
N ILE A 423 -8.43 28.79 -26.62
CA ILE A 423 -7.97 29.30 -27.94
C ILE A 423 -7.92 30.85 -27.95
N ALA A 424 -8.87 31.50 -27.33
CA ALA A 424 -8.91 32.99 -27.27
C ALA A 424 -7.72 33.52 -26.45
N TYR A 425 -7.43 32.95 -25.29
CA TYR A 425 -6.27 33.32 -24.46
C TYR A 425 -4.94 32.98 -25.13
N LYS A 426 -4.83 31.84 -25.82
CA LYS A 426 -3.67 31.47 -26.63
C LYS A 426 -3.39 32.53 -27.69
N ASN A 427 -4.41 32.89 -28.50
CA ASN A 427 -4.28 33.88 -29.56
C ASN A 427 -3.94 35.28 -29.03
N ARG A 428 -4.44 35.62 -27.84
CA ARG A 428 -4.15 36.88 -27.17
C ARG A 428 -2.68 36.98 -26.80
N ILE A 429 -2.08 35.94 -26.23
CA ILE A 429 -0.63 35.88 -25.92
C ILE A 429 0.20 36.08 -27.18
N LEU A 430 -0.11 35.30 -28.24
CA LEU A 430 0.65 35.32 -29.49
C LEU A 430 0.57 36.69 -30.19
N LYS A 431 -0.55 37.41 -30.06
CA LYS A 431 -0.78 38.73 -30.67
C LYS A 431 -0.24 39.88 -29.84
N GLU A 432 -0.51 39.92 -28.53
CA GLU A 432 -0.14 41.03 -27.67
C GLU A 432 1.30 40.93 -27.14
N PHE A 433 1.84 39.71 -26.99
CA PHE A 433 3.16 39.43 -26.39
C PHE A 433 3.99 38.47 -27.24
N PRO A 434 4.19 38.70 -28.55
CA PRO A 434 4.80 37.74 -29.47
C PRO A 434 6.26 37.36 -29.11
N ASN A 435 6.96 38.21 -28.40
CA ASN A 435 8.34 38.00 -27.97
C ASN A 435 8.47 37.43 -26.55
N SER A 436 7.35 37.22 -25.86
CA SER A 436 7.35 36.66 -24.50
C SER A 436 7.77 35.20 -24.51
N ASP A 437 8.28 34.74 -23.39
CA ASP A 437 8.61 33.32 -23.21
C ASP A 437 7.36 32.43 -23.24
N PHE A 438 6.21 32.97 -22.85
CA PHE A 438 4.91 32.27 -23.00
C PHE A 438 4.53 32.06 -24.46
N ALA A 439 4.75 33.06 -25.33
CA ALA A 439 4.50 32.90 -26.76
C ALA A 439 5.45 31.91 -27.39
N LYS A 440 6.77 32.00 -27.10
CA LYS A 440 7.76 31.03 -27.58
C LYS A 440 7.39 29.61 -27.14
N TYR A 441 6.96 29.47 -25.87
CA TYR A 441 6.54 28.22 -25.33
C TYR A 441 5.32 27.64 -26.08
N ILE A 442 4.27 28.44 -26.34
CA ILE A 442 3.09 28.03 -27.08
C ILE A 442 3.46 27.56 -28.50
N ILE A 443 4.40 28.27 -29.16
CA ILE A 443 4.85 27.95 -30.52
C ILE A 443 5.66 26.63 -30.57
N ASN A 444 6.49 26.39 -29.57
CA ASN A 444 7.44 25.24 -29.55
C ASN A 444 6.88 23.98 -28.90
N ASN A 445 5.58 23.87 -28.73
CA ASN A 445 4.92 22.99 -27.78
C ASN A 445 4.89 21.49 -28.08
N ASP A 446 5.68 20.93 -28.98
CA ASP A 446 5.53 19.53 -29.39
C ASP A 446 6.55 18.55 -28.80
N ASN A 447 7.51 18.96 -27.97
CA ASN A 447 8.52 18.01 -27.45
C ASN A 447 8.98 18.32 -26.02
N LEU A 448 8.26 17.83 -25.01
CA LEU A 448 8.80 17.75 -23.64
C LEU A 448 8.58 16.34 -23.09
N ASP A 449 9.67 15.58 -22.95
CA ASP A 449 9.73 14.33 -22.17
C ASP A 449 9.52 14.62 -20.68
N ILE A 450 8.70 13.78 -20.05
CA ILE A 450 8.20 14.00 -18.67
C ILE A 450 8.87 12.99 -17.75
N ASP A 451 9.81 13.45 -16.92
CA ASP A 451 10.57 12.54 -16.03
C ASP A 451 10.56 12.90 -14.52
N HIS A 452 9.74 13.85 -14.08
CA HIS A 452 9.68 14.27 -12.65
C HIS A 452 8.25 14.35 -12.12
N SER A 453 8.07 14.14 -10.80
CA SER A 453 6.74 14.23 -10.19
C SER A 453 6.20 15.67 -10.17
N PRO A 454 4.86 15.89 -10.21
CA PRO A 454 4.28 17.25 -10.17
C PRO A 454 4.71 18.07 -8.97
N SER A 455 4.91 17.44 -7.83
CA SER A 455 5.34 18.11 -6.58
C SER A 455 6.82 18.53 -6.62
N ASP A 456 7.68 17.76 -7.27
CA ASP A 456 9.11 18.08 -7.40
C ASP A 456 9.30 19.24 -8.37
N LEU A 457 8.53 19.25 -9.45
CA LEU A 457 8.55 20.32 -10.45
C LEU A 457 7.97 21.64 -9.93
N LEU A 458 6.96 21.58 -9.03
CA LEU A 458 6.44 22.77 -8.34
C LEU A 458 7.49 23.38 -7.42
N ARG A 459 8.20 22.56 -6.65
CA ARG A 459 9.27 23.00 -5.75
C ARG A 459 10.45 23.57 -6.53
N GLU A 460 10.83 22.93 -7.63
CA GLU A 460 11.86 23.40 -8.53
C GLU A 460 11.44 24.70 -9.24
N ALA A 461 10.17 24.85 -9.64
CA ALA A 461 9.63 26.08 -10.20
C ALA A 461 9.63 27.25 -9.20
N GLU A 462 9.35 27.00 -7.92
CA GLU A 462 9.45 28.00 -6.85
C GLU A 462 10.91 28.42 -6.56
N ASP A 463 11.84 27.49 -6.61
CA ASP A 463 13.27 27.77 -6.38
C ASP A 463 13.91 28.50 -7.59
N VAL A 464 13.54 28.12 -8.80
CA VAL A 464 14.00 28.76 -10.05
C VAL A 464 13.38 30.14 -10.24
N ARG A 465 12.16 30.39 -9.71
CA ARG A 465 11.51 31.73 -9.71
C ARG A 465 12.41 32.81 -9.10
N LYS A 466 13.29 32.46 -8.17
CA LYS A 466 14.25 33.39 -7.56
C LYS A 466 15.39 33.76 -8.49
N THR A 467 15.62 33.03 -9.57
CA THR A 467 16.78 33.17 -10.45
C THR A 467 16.45 33.38 -11.93
N SER A 468 15.32 32.84 -12.45
CA SER A 468 14.93 32.96 -13.86
C SER A 468 13.45 32.70 -14.06
N LEU A 469 12.72 33.68 -14.58
CA LEU A 469 11.29 33.59 -14.89
C LEU A 469 10.99 32.56 -15.99
N THR A 470 11.87 32.38 -16.95
CA THR A 470 11.76 31.49 -18.13
C THR A 470 11.76 30.03 -17.73
N ASP A 471 12.66 29.64 -16.82
CA ASP A 471 12.80 28.27 -16.37
C ASP A 471 11.65 27.87 -15.43
N SER A 472 11.11 28.81 -14.64
CA SER A 472 9.94 28.58 -13.80
C SER A 472 8.68 28.27 -14.63
N ILE A 473 8.50 28.91 -15.78
CA ILE A 473 7.35 28.68 -16.68
C ILE A 473 7.41 27.29 -17.31
N ALA A 474 8.59 26.83 -17.74
CA ALA A 474 8.79 25.50 -18.29
C ALA A 474 8.49 24.42 -17.23
N LEU A 475 8.86 24.68 -15.98
CA LEU A 475 8.59 23.81 -14.83
C LEU A 475 7.12 23.78 -14.44
N TYR A 476 6.42 24.92 -14.40
CA TYR A 476 4.97 24.97 -14.14
C TYR A 476 4.17 24.18 -15.18
N LYS A 477 4.60 24.15 -16.43
CA LYS A 477 3.94 23.33 -17.45
C LYS A 477 4.20 21.85 -17.31
N LYS A 478 5.42 21.41 -17.00
CA LYS A 478 5.69 20.00 -16.66
C LYS A 478 4.74 19.53 -15.55
N VAL A 479 4.52 20.34 -14.50
CA VAL A 479 3.56 20.07 -13.44
C VAL A 479 2.16 19.84 -13.98
N LEU A 480 1.67 20.73 -14.84
CA LEU A 480 0.32 20.68 -15.40
C LEU A 480 0.09 19.43 -16.26
N ILE A 481 1.08 19.03 -17.06
CA ILE A 481 1.00 17.82 -17.90
C ILE A 481 1.02 16.55 -17.05
N GLN A 482 1.86 16.45 -16.02
CA GLN A 482 1.89 15.28 -15.13
C GLN A 482 0.63 15.17 -14.26
N MET A 483 0.07 16.27 -13.77
CA MET A 483 -1.21 16.25 -13.07
C MET A 483 -2.37 15.81 -13.96
N SER A 484 -2.31 16.04 -15.29
CA SER A 484 -3.31 15.54 -16.24
C SER A 484 -3.24 14.04 -16.42
N GLN A 485 -2.03 13.45 -16.40
CA GLN A 485 -1.83 12.00 -16.53
C GLN A 485 -2.22 11.24 -15.26
N LEU A 486 -1.97 11.82 -14.07
CA LEU A 486 -2.38 11.24 -12.79
C LEU A 486 -3.92 11.23 -12.58
N ASN A 487 -4.64 12.18 -13.19
CA ASN A 487 -6.11 12.21 -13.14
C ASN A 487 -6.79 11.27 -14.16
N HIS A 488 -6.06 10.72 -15.13
CA HIS A 488 -6.53 9.64 -16.01
C HIS A 488 -6.27 8.23 -15.46
N GLN A 489 -5.49 8.14 -14.37
CA GLN A 489 -5.21 6.89 -13.65
C GLN A 489 -5.98 6.78 -12.29
N ARG A 490 -6.90 7.71 -12.04
CA ARG A 490 -7.80 7.67 -10.86
C ARG A 490 -9.23 7.43 -11.24
#